data_4bf27991cd4bbf0494f84ee68d25230d
#
_entry.id   4bf27991cd4bbf0494f84ee68d25230d
#
_cell.length_a   1.000
_cell.length_b   1.000
_cell.length_c   1.000
_cell.angle_alpha   90.00
_cell.angle_beta   90.00
_cell.angle_gamma   90.00
#
_symmetry.space_group_name_H-M   'P 1'
#
loop_
_entity.id
_entity.type
_entity.pdbx_description
1 polymer ?
#
loop_
_entity_poly.entity_id
_entity_poly.type
_entity_poly.pdbx_seq_one_letter_code
_entity_poly.pdbx_strand_id
1 'polypeptide(L)'
;MKKALVFILILFAATISLTAKLIPVLDFTAFLTFDNTPGGIEGFDWRSANGLQNPQWWETKQDYWYDAFEKPAFLNLGFELDTDKVDMVVLVDVLQDIFVQIRDREKIYTNIPFLNKANLDLSFPRVGYIDYTSSEHLIYLSVGRRQIKWGPGTYGMAISDSQPYLDNVYFNVTSGISDRWKFSYDLVALAFKHYLDIGEEAEGAPQTTFAHRFSFSNPNFRISFTEMNNIYGKVPTFLDWTPIALWHNNYQDDCSNVIVDMAIEAKLGSVRLFGTLTMDDFRLAEEPNTNPTAIGASAGAEWNVISGNPFLGKEFSNSRYAIKDESFHVPGGLNLSYEFYYCSTYMYNRAVSAGKFTSDFQINSNVGPKKFYDDDAFFLGFKYGPGSIFHLLSLSYESTEYKIDFKASLLQRGSYYIDSPYDDEYKSKYDPLRLPGDVTTVLSIGSDFSYYPQGGIGMDVSVSYTRDLTHDSGAFKLYAGVKIAIADYLSH
;
A
#
# COMPACT_ATOMS: atom_id res chain seq x y z
N MET A 1 18.09 -18.29 20.76
CA MET A 1 17.78 -17.73 19.44
C MET A 1 18.71 -18.22 18.33
N LYS A 2 20.04 -18.03 18.35
CA LYS A 2 20.94 -18.46 17.24
C LYS A 2 20.82 -19.96 16.86
N LYS A 3 20.67 -20.87 17.84
CA LYS A 3 20.52 -22.32 17.56
C LYS A 3 19.16 -22.69 16.95
N ALA A 4 18.08 -21.98 17.30
CA ALA A 4 16.77 -22.18 16.69
C ALA A 4 16.73 -21.70 15.24
N LEU A 5 17.39 -20.57 14.95
CA LEU A 5 17.50 -20.04 13.59
C LEU A 5 18.31 -20.97 12.68
N VAL A 6 19.41 -21.53 13.19
CA VAL A 6 20.23 -22.54 12.48
C VAL A 6 19.43 -23.82 12.23
N PHE A 7 18.63 -24.25 13.20
CA PHE A 7 17.80 -25.46 13.05
C PHE A 7 16.68 -25.26 12.03
N ILE A 8 16.06 -24.07 11.99
CA ILE A 8 15.08 -23.70 10.98
C ILE A 8 15.73 -23.65 9.59
N LEU A 9 16.91 -23.06 9.47
CA LEU A 9 17.68 -23.02 8.23
C LEU A 9 18.10 -24.42 7.73
N ILE A 10 18.44 -25.33 8.63
CA ILE A 10 18.79 -26.72 8.29
C ILE A 10 17.55 -27.52 7.88
N LEU A 11 16.42 -27.32 8.55
CA LEU A 11 15.14 -27.92 8.15
C LEU A 11 14.71 -27.40 6.77
N PHE A 12 14.87 -26.10 6.50
CA PHE A 12 14.62 -25.49 5.20
C PHE A 12 15.54 -26.06 4.11
N ALA A 13 16.84 -26.14 4.38
CA ALA A 13 17.80 -26.69 3.42
C ALA A 13 17.55 -28.21 3.11
N ALA A 14 16.98 -28.93 4.04
CA ALA A 14 16.65 -30.36 3.85
C ALA A 14 15.36 -30.60 3.05
N THR A 15 14.52 -29.56 2.88
CA THR A 15 13.26 -29.64 2.10
C THR A 15 13.38 -29.09 0.69
N ILE A 16 14.53 -28.52 0.31
CA ILE A 16 14.76 -28.05 -1.06
C ILE A 16 14.81 -29.27 -1.98
N SER A 17 13.75 -29.43 -2.74
CA SER A 17 13.61 -30.47 -3.76
C SER A 17 14.67 -30.27 -4.87
N LEU A 18 15.08 -31.36 -5.52
CA LEU A 18 15.95 -31.34 -6.70
C LEU A 18 15.33 -30.60 -7.92
N THR A 19 14.10 -30.10 -7.82
CA THR A 19 13.35 -29.38 -8.85
C THR A 19 13.37 -27.86 -8.68
N ALA A 20 14.19 -27.31 -7.77
CA ALA A 20 14.26 -25.88 -7.52
C ALA A 20 14.72 -25.12 -8.79
N LYS A 21 13.92 -24.15 -9.24
CA LYS A 21 14.25 -23.25 -10.32
C LYS A 21 14.74 -21.92 -9.73
N LEU A 22 16.00 -21.59 -9.96
CA LEU A 22 16.57 -20.30 -9.61
C LEU A 22 16.46 -19.36 -10.83
N ILE A 23 15.74 -18.27 -10.67
CA ILE A 23 15.52 -17.27 -11.70
C ILE A 23 16.25 -16.00 -11.28
N PRO A 24 17.29 -15.58 -11.97
CA PRO A 24 17.93 -14.30 -11.67
C PRO A 24 17.01 -13.16 -12.09
N VAL A 25 16.98 -12.09 -11.28
CA VAL A 25 16.29 -10.83 -11.61
C VAL A 25 17.34 -9.77 -11.88
N LEU A 26 17.27 -9.20 -13.08
CA LEU A 26 18.12 -8.08 -13.49
C LEU A 26 17.28 -7.19 -14.40
N ASP A 27 16.52 -6.29 -13.77
CA ASP A 27 15.54 -5.43 -14.41
C ASP A 27 16.02 -3.98 -14.38
N PHE A 28 16.16 -3.37 -15.55
CA PHE A 28 16.48 -1.95 -15.70
C PHE A 28 15.23 -1.16 -16.05
N THR A 29 15.09 0.00 -15.43
CA THR A 29 14.09 1.00 -15.79
C THR A 29 14.74 2.37 -15.88
N ALA A 30 14.80 2.91 -17.08
CA ALA A 30 15.24 4.28 -17.30
C ALA A 30 14.03 5.14 -17.64
N PHE A 31 13.84 6.26 -16.97
CA PHE A 31 12.70 7.13 -17.23
C PHE A 31 13.06 8.61 -17.19
N LEU A 32 12.19 9.39 -17.79
CA LEU A 32 12.14 10.84 -17.73
C LEU A 32 10.76 11.27 -17.24
N THR A 33 10.74 12.20 -16.29
CA THR A 33 9.50 12.85 -15.87
C THR A 33 9.58 14.35 -16.09
N PHE A 34 8.41 14.93 -16.35
CA PHE A 34 8.18 16.35 -16.28
C PHE A 34 6.99 16.61 -15.36
N ASP A 35 7.18 17.46 -14.36
CA ASP A 35 6.13 17.82 -13.41
C ASP A 35 6.20 19.33 -13.18
N ASN A 36 5.14 20.03 -13.55
CA ASN A 36 5.00 21.47 -13.34
C ASN A 36 4.04 21.82 -12.20
N THR A 37 3.88 20.92 -11.25
CA THR A 37 3.08 21.20 -10.05
C THR A 37 3.54 22.52 -9.41
N PRO A 38 2.65 23.51 -9.28
CA PRO A 38 3.03 24.81 -8.72
C PRO A 38 3.55 24.67 -7.31
N GLY A 39 4.58 25.46 -6.97
CA GLY A 39 5.04 25.63 -5.62
C GLY A 39 5.88 24.50 -5.07
N GLY A 40 6.53 23.68 -5.89
CA GLY A 40 7.41 22.65 -5.44
C GLY A 40 8.26 23.01 -4.22
N ILE A 41 9.18 22.25 -3.98
CA ILE A 41 9.97 22.14 -2.76
C ILE A 41 10.80 23.38 -2.35
N GLU A 42 10.62 24.53 -2.94
CA GLU A 42 11.26 25.80 -2.52
C GLU A 42 10.90 26.26 -1.10
N GLY A 43 10.32 25.50 -0.30
CA GLY A 43 10.05 25.74 1.10
C GLY A 43 10.09 24.46 1.93
N PHE A 44 10.48 23.35 1.32
CA PHE A 44 10.58 22.09 1.99
C PHE A 44 11.78 22.09 2.95
N ASP A 45 11.56 22.52 4.17
CA ASP A 45 12.55 22.36 5.24
C ASP A 45 12.42 20.97 5.89
N TRP A 46 12.96 19.98 5.21
CA TRP A 46 13.07 18.62 5.72
C TRP A 46 13.97 18.48 6.98
N ARG A 47 14.57 19.58 7.44
CA ARG A 47 15.30 19.63 8.71
C ARG A 47 14.40 19.82 9.93
N SER A 48 13.20 20.30 9.71
CA SER A 48 12.19 20.34 10.75
C SER A 48 11.14 19.23 10.46
N ALA A 49 10.78 18.45 11.46
CA ALA A 49 9.67 17.51 11.38
C ALA A 49 8.35 18.20 10.94
N ASN A 50 8.31 19.52 11.06
CA ASN A 50 7.24 20.41 10.65
C ASN A 50 7.42 21.03 9.25
N GLY A 51 8.52 20.74 8.55
CA GLY A 51 8.86 21.36 7.27
C GLY A 51 7.92 21.04 6.11
N LEU A 52 7.12 19.98 6.26
CA LEU A 52 6.06 19.61 5.34
C LEU A 52 4.70 20.27 5.64
N GLN A 53 4.62 21.23 6.57
CA GLN A 53 3.37 21.90 6.94
C GLN A 53 2.82 22.86 5.88
N ASN A 54 3.50 23.03 4.76
CA ASN A 54 2.99 23.82 3.65
C ASN A 54 3.02 23.00 2.36
N PRO A 55 2.32 21.85 2.33
CA PRO A 55 2.13 21.14 1.08
C PRO A 55 1.40 22.05 0.11
N GLN A 56 1.65 21.86 -1.14
CA GLN A 56 0.85 22.49 -2.17
C GLN A 56 -0.60 22.18 -1.92
N TRP A 57 -1.41 23.12 -1.91
CA TRP A 57 -2.83 23.28 -1.69
C TRP A 57 -3.68 22.00 -1.67
N TRP A 58 -3.33 20.94 -2.41
CA TRP A 58 -4.06 19.68 -2.46
C TRP A 58 -3.24 18.46 -2.00
N GLU A 59 -1.95 18.58 -1.74
CA GLU A 59 -1.09 17.47 -1.36
C GLU A 59 -0.80 17.49 0.13
N THR A 60 -0.79 16.33 0.74
CA THR A 60 -0.33 16.10 2.11
C THR A 60 1.11 15.60 2.10
N LYS A 61 1.73 15.53 3.27
CA LYS A 61 3.03 14.89 3.46
C LYS A 61 3.06 13.47 2.89
N GLN A 62 2.01 12.70 3.12
CA GLN A 62 1.89 11.33 2.65
C GLN A 62 1.85 11.25 1.12
N ASP A 63 1.18 12.18 0.43
CA ASP A 63 1.15 12.21 -1.04
C ASP A 63 2.55 12.34 -1.64
N TYR A 64 3.46 13.11 -1.01
CA TYR A 64 4.87 13.21 -1.41
C TYR A 64 5.62 11.89 -1.27
N TRP A 65 5.41 11.19 -0.13
CA TRP A 65 6.04 9.89 0.09
C TRP A 65 5.54 8.85 -0.89
N TYR A 66 4.22 8.79 -1.14
CA TYR A 66 3.66 7.89 -2.15
C TYR A 66 4.25 8.15 -3.53
N ASP A 67 4.27 9.42 -3.99
CA ASP A 67 4.83 9.78 -5.30
C ASP A 67 6.31 9.38 -5.44
N ALA A 68 7.09 9.56 -4.39
CA ALA A 68 8.50 9.19 -4.40
C ALA A 68 8.74 7.68 -4.47
N PHE A 69 7.92 6.89 -3.74
CA PHE A 69 8.07 5.43 -3.70
C PHE A 69 7.38 4.70 -4.85
N GLU A 70 6.43 5.32 -5.54
CA GLU A 70 5.83 4.78 -6.75
C GLU A 70 6.79 4.80 -7.95
N LYS A 71 7.81 5.66 -7.90
CA LYS A 71 8.82 5.72 -8.97
C LYS A 71 9.65 4.44 -9.00
N PRO A 72 9.84 3.84 -10.19
CA PRO A 72 10.61 2.61 -10.31
C PRO A 72 12.09 2.84 -10.02
N ALA A 73 12.74 1.83 -9.46
CA ALA A 73 14.19 1.82 -9.31
C ALA A 73 14.87 1.80 -10.69
N PHE A 74 16.06 2.39 -10.79
CA PHE A 74 16.89 2.31 -11.98
C PHE A 74 17.30 0.86 -12.28
N LEU A 75 17.58 0.08 -11.25
CA LEU A 75 17.98 -1.30 -11.37
C LEU A 75 17.40 -2.11 -10.20
N ASN A 76 16.76 -3.21 -10.50
CA ASN A 76 16.39 -4.25 -9.55
C ASN A 76 17.31 -5.44 -9.75
N LEU A 77 18.03 -5.81 -8.71
CA LEU A 77 18.95 -6.95 -8.66
C LEU A 77 18.45 -7.98 -7.68
N GLY A 78 18.46 -9.25 -8.07
CA GLY A 78 18.12 -10.29 -7.14
C GLY A 78 17.88 -11.64 -7.77
N PHE A 79 17.08 -12.42 -7.10
CA PHE A 79 16.67 -13.74 -7.58
C PHE A 79 15.31 -14.15 -7.04
N GLU A 80 14.66 -15.02 -7.78
CA GLU A 80 13.48 -15.76 -7.37
C GLU A 80 13.87 -17.25 -7.33
N LEU A 81 13.53 -17.93 -6.24
CA LEU A 81 13.63 -19.38 -6.09
C LEU A 81 12.22 -19.92 -6.08
N ASP A 82 11.92 -20.78 -7.03
CA ASP A 82 10.63 -21.41 -7.19
C ASP A 82 10.78 -22.93 -7.01
N THR A 83 10.00 -23.49 -6.11
CA THR A 83 9.88 -24.93 -5.88
C THR A 83 8.41 -25.28 -5.73
N ASP A 84 8.10 -26.59 -5.70
CA ASP A 84 6.73 -27.08 -5.51
C ASP A 84 6.04 -26.58 -4.22
N LYS A 85 6.81 -26.13 -3.23
CA LYS A 85 6.29 -25.78 -1.89
C LYS A 85 6.87 -24.51 -1.28
N VAL A 86 8.02 -24.07 -1.75
CA VAL A 86 8.76 -22.96 -1.17
C VAL A 86 9.14 -22.02 -2.28
N ASP A 87 8.70 -20.78 -2.15
CA ASP A 87 9.11 -19.67 -2.99
C ASP A 87 9.92 -18.68 -2.17
N MET A 88 10.97 -18.15 -2.73
CA MET A 88 11.79 -17.13 -2.10
C MET A 88 12.10 -16.05 -3.12
N VAL A 89 11.95 -14.80 -2.71
CA VAL A 89 12.32 -13.64 -3.52
C VAL A 89 13.22 -12.74 -2.70
N VAL A 90 14.30 -12.29 -3.30
CA VAL A 90 15.17 -11.26 -2.74
C VAL A 90 15.53 -10.27 -3.83
N LEU A 91 15.11 -9.02 -3.67
CA LEU A 91 15.39 -7.94 -4.61
C LEU A 91 16.05 -6.77 -3.90
N VAL A 92 17.12 -6.27 -4.48
CA VAL A 92 17.79 -5.03 -4.08
C VAL A 92 17.49 -3.97 -5.14
N ASP A 93 16.88 -2.89 -4.70
CA ASP A 93 16.59 -1.73 -5.54
C ASP A 93 17.80 -0.78 -5.55
N VAL A 94 18.27 -0.43 -6.75
CA VAL A 94 19.21 0.65 -6.95
C VAL A 94 18.44 1.86 -7.44
N LEU A 95 18.20 2.81 -6.55
CA LEU A 95 17.41 4.00 -6.84
C LEU A 95 18.17 5.26 -6.43
N GLN A 96 17.75 6.40 -6.93
CA GLN A 96 18.27 7.66 -6.44
C GLN A 96 17.72 7.94 -5.05
N ASP A 97 18.55 8.63 -4.26
CA ASP A 97 18.16 9.11 -2.93
C ASP A 97 16.81 9.84 -3.00
N ILE A 98 15.90 9.49 -2.10
CA ILE A 98 14.52 10.00 -2.10
C ILE A 98 14.47 11.53 -2.00
N PHE A 99 15.40 12.15 -1.29
CA PHE A 99 15.46 13.62 -1.20
C PHE A 99 15.88 14.27 -2.50
N VAL A 100 16.68 13.58 -3.33
CA VAL A 100 16.94 14.05 -4.70
C VAL A 100 15.68 13.98 -5.53
N GLN A 101 14.93 12.88 -5.43
CA GLN A 101 13.68 12.71 -6.17
C GLN A 101 12.63 13.77 -5.80
N ILE A 102 12.52 14.09 -4.53
CA ILE A 102 11.61 15.11 -4.03
C ILE A 102 12.08 16.49 -4.45
N ARG A 103 13.34 16.84 -4.25
CA ARG A 103 13.90 18.16 -4.58
C ARG A 103 13.74 18.53 -6.06
N ASP A 104 13.91 17.57 -6.94
CA ASP A 104 13.89 17.80 -8.40
C ASP A 104 12.52 17.54 -9.02
N ARG A 105 11.46 17.46 -8.21
CA ARG A 105 10.09 17.15 -8.64
C ARG A 105 9.53 18.14 -9.68
N GLU A 106 9.85 19.43 -9.56
CA GLU A 106 9.37 20.48 -10.46
C GLU A 106 10.16 20.61 -11.76
N LYS A 107 11.17 19.80 -11.91
CA LYS A 107 12.06 19.84 -13.06
C LYS A 107 11.88 18.60 -13.90
N ILE A 108 12.50 18.63 -15.06
CA ILE A 108 12.73 17.39 -15.81
C ILE A 108 13.64 16.52 -14.95
N TYR A 109 13.09 15.40 -14.49
CA TYR A 109 13.80 14.45 -13.64
C TYR A 109 14.01 13.13 -14.38
N THR A 110 15.15 12.50 -14.19
CA THR A 110 15.46 11.15 -14.67
C THR A 110 16.12 10.35 -13.55
N ASN A 111 15.82 9.06 -13.47
CA ASN A 111 16.47 8.14 -12.54
C ASN A 111 17.83 7.64 -13.03
N ILE A 112 18.30 8.06 -14.21
CA ILE A 112 19.57 7.65 -14.76
C ILE A 112 20.71 8.29 -13.95
N PRO A 113 21.55 7.50 -13.25
CA PRO A 113 22.47 8.03 -12.23
C PRO A 113 23.49 9.05 -12.74
N PHE A 114 24.01 8.87 -13.95
CA PHE A 114 25.04 9.76 -14.49
C PHE A 114 24.49 11.05 -15.11
N LEU A 115 23.17 11.17 -15.30
CA LEU A 115 22.53 12.40 -15.78
C LEU A 115 22.11 13.31 -14.62
N ASN A 116 21.78 12.74 -13.48
CA ASN A 116 21.46 13.47 -12.27
C ASN A 116 22.46 13.12 -11.19
N LYS A 117 23.45 13.90 -10.90
CA LYS A 117 24.49 13.70 -9.85
C LYS A 117 24.07 12.67 -8.79
N ALA A 118 24.37 11.40 -9.07
CA ALA A 118 23.76 10.27 -8.42
C ALA A 118 24.23 10.12 -6.97
N ASN A 119 23.32 10.32 -6.04
CA ASN A 119 23.39 9.64 -4.77
C ASN A 119 22.47 8.44 -4.88
N LEU A 120 23.05 7.28 -5.02
CA LEU A 120 22.30 6.04 -5.05
C LEU A 120 21.96 5.64 -3.62
N ASP A 121 20.70 5.30 -3.44
CA ASP A 121 20.23 4.65 -2.23
C ASP A 121 20.23 3.13 -2.49
N LEU A 122 21.03 2.43 -1.70
CA LEU A 122 21.11 0.97 -1.67
C LEU A 122 20.51 0.43 -0.38
N SER A 123 19.79 1.27 0.35
CA SER A 123 19.19 0.85 1.60
C SER A 123 18.15 -0.21 1.35
N PHE A 124 18.11 -1.20 2.12
CA PHE A 124 17.23 -2.34 2.27
C PHE A 124 16.34 -2.74 1.08
N PRO A 125 16.29 -4.03 0.75
CA PRO A 125 15.34 -4.54 -0.23
C PRO A 125 13.92 -4.14 0.18
N ARG A 126 13.13 -3.62 -0.77
CA ARG A 126 11.69 -3.41 -0.59
C ARG A 126 10.90 -4.71 -0.75
N VAL A 127 11.53 -5.72 -1.34
CA VAL A 127 10.97 -7.06 -1.50
C VAL A 127 12.02 -8.08 -1.06
N GLY A 128 11.66 -8.85 -0.05
CA GLY A 128 12.49 -9.95 0.44
C GLY A 128 11.67 -10.86 1.33
N TYR A 129 11.26 -12.03 0.83
CA TYR A 129 10.38 -12.93 1.56
C TYR A 129 10.63 -14.40 1.22
N ILE A 130 10.10 -15.24 2.07
CA ILE A 130 10.04 -16.69 1.90
C ILE A 130 8.60 -17.12 2.12
N ASP A 131 8.05 -17.86 1.16
CA ASP A 131 6.73 -18.44 1.19
C ASP A 131 6.81 -19.96 1.31
N TYR A 132 5.85 -20.51 2.03
CA TYR A 132 5.59 -21.94 2.06
C TYR A 132 4.13 -22.20 1.73
N THR A 133 3.87 -23.10 0.80
CA THR A 133 2.54 -23.58 0.44
C THR A 133 2.48 -25.10 0.64
N SER A 134 1.49 -25.57 1.40
CA SER A 134 1.29 -27.01 1.57
C SER A 134 0.87 -27.68 0.27
N SER A 135 1.14 -28.98 0.12
CA SER A 135 0.85 -29.75 -1.12
C SER A 135 -0.60 -29.70 -1.58
N GLU A 136 -1.54 -29.47 -0.66
CA GLU A 136 -2.98 -29.37 -0.96
C GLU A 136 -3.46 -27.90 -1.02
N HIS A 137 -2.53 -26.96 -0.95
CA HIS A 137 -2.82 -25.51 -0.87
C HIS A 137 -3.75 -25.11 0.30
N LEU A 138 -3.79 -25.93 1.34
CA LEU A 138 -4.59 -25.67 2.54
C LEU A 138 -3.93 -24.64 3.46
N ILE A 139 -2.59 -24.64 3.51
CA ILE A 139 -1.80 -23.77 4.37
C ILE A 139 -0.84 -22.97 3.51
N TYR A 140 -0.82 -21.68 3.74
CA TYR A 140 0.18 -20.75 3.19
C TYR A 140 0.80 -19.97 4.35
N LEU A 141 2.12 -19.85 4.33
CA LEU A 141 2.90 -19.07 5.29
C LEU A 141 3.88 -18.20 4.52
N SER A 142 3.95 -16.95 4.88
CA SER A 142 4.92 -16.00 4.35
C SER A 142 5.63 -15.26 5.47
N VAL A 143 6.94 -15.08 5.35
CA VAL A 143 7.74 -14.29 6.27
C VAL A 143 8.66 -13.39 5.46
N GLY A 144 8.59 -12.09 5.71
CA GLY A 144 9.50 -11.16 5.05
C GLY A 144 8.90 -9.78 4.83
N ARG A 145 9.37 -9.13 3.78
CA ARG A 145 9.06 -7.76 3.42
C ARG A 145 8.42 -7.71 2.05
N ARG A 146 7.19 -7.25 1.97
CA ARG A 146 6.44 -6.96 0.74
C ARG A 146 5.14 -6.22 1.03
N GLN A 147 4.46 -5.77 0.00
CA GLN A 147 3.14 -5.15 0.14
C GLN A 147 2.06 -6.20 0.45
N ILE A 148 1.03 -5.77 1.16
CA ILE A 148 -0.19 -6.56 1.42
C ILE A 148 -1.39 -5.68 1.11
N LYS A 149 -2.41 -6.26 0.46
CA LYS A 149 -3.67 -5.60 0.18
C LYS A 149 -4.84 -6.51 0.47
N TRP A 150 -5.74 -6.06 1.32
CA TRP A 150 -7.04 -6.69 1.55
C TRP A 150 -8.17 -5.81 1.06
N GLY A 151 -9.17 -6.44 0.48
CA GLY A 151 -10.34 -5.75 -0.07
C GLY A 151 -10.34 -5.65 -1.59
N PRO A 152 -11.54 -5.50 -2.17
CA PRO A 152 -11.79 -5.67 -3.59
C PRO A 152 -11.49 -4.45 -4.46
N GLY A 153 -11.41 -3.23 -3.89
CA GLY A 153 -11.20 -1.99 -4.63
C GLY A 153 -9.74 -1.74 -5.04
N THR A 154 -9.48 -0.64 -5.71
CA THR A 154 -8.10 -0.19 -6.03
C THR A 154 -7.30 0.04 -4.74
N TYR A 155 -7.93 0.61 -3.71
CA TYR A 155 -7.32 0.81 -2.40
C TYR A 155 -8.01 -0.05 -1.34
N GLY A 156 -7.23 -0.66 -0.44
CA GLY A 156 -7.75 -1.29 0.76
C GLY A 156 -8.16 -0.24 1.80
N MET A 157 -9.20 -0.54 2.59
CA MET A 157 -9.62 0.37 3.68
C MET A 157 -8.95 0.00 5.01
N ALA A 158 -8.68 -1.26 5.28
CA ALA A 158 -7.95 -1.71 6.47
C ALA A 158 -6.45 -1.88 6.19
N ILE A 159 -6.09 -2.65 5.17
CA ILE A 159 -4.71 -2.85 4.70
C ILE A 159 -4.68 -2.60 3.19
N SER A 160 -3.79 -1.72 2.75
CA SER A 160 -3.59 -1.35 1.34
C SER A 160 -2.14 -1.59 0.92
N ASP A 161 -1.92 -1.76 -0.37
CA ASP A 161 -0.59 -1.83 -0.99
C ASP A 161 -0.04 -0.44 -1.41
N SER A 162 -0.58 0.63 -0.83
CA SER A 162 -0.14 2.00 -1.13
C SER A 162 1.26 2.30 -0.55
N GLN A 163 1.61 1.74 0.60
CA GLN A 163 2.95 1.87 1.18
C GLN A 163 3.99 1.04 0.41
N PRO A 164 5.28 1.41 0.47
CA PRO A 164 6.32 0.75 -0.32
C PRO A 164 6.53 -0.72 0.06
N TYR A 165 6.33 -1.08 1.32
CA TYR A 165 6.43 -2.43 1.87
C TYR A 165 5.88 -2.51 3.29
N LEU A 166 5.68 -3.75 3.75
CA LEU A 166 5.38 -4.10 5.14
C LEU A 166 6.28 -5.28 5.55
N ASP A 167 6.97 -5.15 6.68
CA ASP A 167 7.63 -6.28 7.32
C ASP A 167 6.58 -7.13 8.02
N ASN A 168 6.45 -8.40 7.62
CA ASN A 168 5.30 -9.19 8.03
C ASN A 168 5.60 -10.67 8.23
N VAL A 169 4.75 -11.27 9.06
CA VAL A 169 4.49 -12.71 9.09
C VAL A 169 3.03 -12.91 8.71
N TYR A 170 2.78 -13.62 7.63
CA TYR A 170 1.45 -13.87 7.11
C TYR A 170 1.15 -15.36 7.13
N PHE A 171 0.00 -15.74 7.61
CA PHE A 171 -0.49 -17.10 7.68
C PHE A 171 -1.90 -17.18 7.11
N ASN A 172 -2.14 -18.15 6.24
CA ASN A 172 -3.46 -18.41 5.69
C ASN A 172 -3.78 -19.90 5.77
N VAL A 173 -5.03 -20.19 6.10
CA VAL A 173 -5.63 -21.52 5.98
C VAL A 173 -6.87 -21.39 5.12
N THR A 174 -6.96 -22.19 4.06
CA THR A 174 -8.13 -22.25 3.18
C THR A 174 -8.67 -23.68 3.13
N SER A 175 -9.98 -23.85 3.32
CA SER A 175 -10.64 -25.13 3.30
C SER A 175 -11.95 -25.06 2.51
N GLY A 176 -12.25 -26.12 1.75
CA GLY A 176 -13.56 -26.32 1.15
C GLY A 176 -14.59 -26.66 2.24
N ILE A 177 -15.69 -25.91 2.31
CA ILE A 177 -16.85 -26.24 3.14
C ILE A 177 -17.80 -27.17 2.37
N SER A 178 -17.87 -26.98 1.06
CA SER A 178 -18.64 -27.79 0.12
C SER A 178 -18.02 -27.67 -1.28
N ASP A 179 -18.59 -28.36 -2.27
CA ASP A 179 -18.14 -28.31 -3.68
C ASP A 179 -18.09 -26.89 -4.26
N ARG A 180 -18.79 -25.95 -3.65
CA ARG A 180 -18.89 -24.55 -4.17
C ARG A 180 -18.34 -23.51 -3.20
N TRP A 181 -18.33 -23.78 -1.90
CA TRP A 181 -17.97 -22.79 -0.89
C TRP A 181 -16.62 -23.10 -0.27
N LYS A 182 -15.81 -22.06 -0.13
CA LYS A 182 -14.54 -22.06 0.56
C LYS A 182 -14.60 -21.16 1.79
N PHE A 183 -13.96 -21.58 2.84
CA PHE A 183 -13.63 -20.75 4.00
C PHE A 183 -12.13 -20.47 3.97
N SER A 184 -11.75 -19.25 4.25
CA SER A 184 -10.35 -18.86 4.43
C SER A 184 -10.19 -18.07 5.71
N TYR A 185 -9.12 -18.34 6.41
CA TYR A 185 -8.68 -17.59 7.56
C TYR A 185 -7.28 -17.06 7.29
N ASP A 186 -7.10 -15.74 7.48
CA ASP A 186 -5.82 -15.06 7.36
C ASP A 186 -5.43 -14.47 8.71
N LEU A 187 -4.16 -14.57 9.07
CA LEU A 187 -3.54 -13.88 10.19
C LEU A 187 -2.28 -13.19 9.69
N VAL A 188 -2.13 -11.91 10.00
CA VAL A 188 -0.91 -11.15 9.71
C VAL A 188 -0.44 -10.45 10.97
N ALA A 189 0.87 -10.51 11.20
CA ALA A 189 1.57 -9.67 12.16
C ALA A 189 2.49 -8.73 11.37
N LEU A 190 2.30 -7.44 11.57
CA LEU A 190 3.07 -6.38 10.93
C LEU A 190 4.01 -5.77 11.97
N ALA A 191 5.29 -5.66 11.64
CA ALA A 191 6.26 -4.97 12.48
C ALA A 191 6.40 -3.53 12.01
N PHE A 192 6.06 -2.60 12.88
CA PHE A 192 6.18 -1.16 12.63
C PHE A 192 6.95 -0.48 13.73
N LYS A 193 7.40 0.73 13.41
CA LYS A 193 7.99 1.71 14.29
C LYS A 193 9.07 1.11 15.20
N HIS A 194 10.25 1.07 14.64
CA HIS A 194 11.44 0.73 15.40
C HIS A 194 11.83 1.92 16.26
N TYR A 195 11.71 1.76 17.56
CA TYR A 195 12.31 2.72 18.49
C TYR A 195 13.80 2.54 18.53
N LEU A 196 14.49 3.33 17.76
CA LEU A 196 15.91 3.54 17.89
C LEU A 196 16.15 5.02 18.19
N ASP A 197 16.50 5.29 19.44
CA ASP A 197 17.12 6.55 19.88
C ASP A 197 16.30 7.84 19.76
N ILE A 198 15.04 7.86 20.17
CA ILE A 198 14.46 9.13 20.58
C ILE A 198 14.55 9.17 22.10
N GLY A 199 15.60 9.82 22.59
CA GLY A 199 15.81 10.04 24.01
C GLY A 199 14.61 10.79 24.58
N GLU A 200 14.24 10.38 25.78
CA GLU A 200 13.27 10.91 26.71
C GLU A 200 11.86 10.32 26.60
N GLU A 201 11.60 9.47 27.59
CA GLU A 201 10.34 8.88 28.00
C GLU A 201 9.70 7.86 27.06
N ALA A 202 9.37 6.78 27.64
CA ALA A 202 8.67 5.56 27.22
C ALA A 202 7.56 5.62 26.14
N GLU A 203 7.51 6.62 25.32
CA GLU A 203 6.80 6.59 24.03
C GLU A 203 7.42 5.56 23.08
N GLY A 204 8.55 4.99 23.49
CA GLY A 204 9.44 4.10 22.81
C GLY A 204 9.13 2.62 22.85
N ALA A 205 7.95 2.19 23.13
CA ALA A 205 7.65 0.77 23.04
C ALA A 205 7.31 0.37 21.60
N PRO A 206 7.69 -0.85 21.17
CA PRO A 206 7.44 -1.28 19.82
C PRO A 206 5.95 -1.24 19.50
N GLN A 207 5.63 -0.79 18.30
CA GLN A 207 4.30 -0.91 17.74
C GLN A 207 4.25 -2.16 16.86
N THR A 208 3.25 -3.00 17.08
CA THR A 208 2.98 -4.17 16.26
C THR A 208 1.50 -4.23 15.94
N THR A 209 1.16 -4.37 14.67
CA THR A 209 -0.23 -4.53 14.27
C THR A 209 -0.49 -5.98 13.94
N PHE A 210 -1.52 -6.54 14.55
CA PHE A 210 -2.07 -7.84 14.20
C PHE A 210 -3.38 -7.64 13.47
N ALA A 211 -3.60 -8.42 12.43
CA ALA A 211 -4.89 -8.46 11.77
C ALA A 211 -5.28 -9.90 11.48
N HIS A 212 -6.53 -10.23 11.69
CA HIS A 212 -7.10 -11.49 11.25
C HIS A 212 -8.34 -11.25 10.39
N ARG A 213 -8.56 -12.18 9.47
CA ARG A 213 -9.66 -12.09 8.54
C ARG A 213 -10.29 -13.46 8.32
N PHE A 214 -11.62 -13.47 8.36
CA PHE A 214 -12.45 -14.61 7.99
C PHE A 214 -13.13 -14.33 6.65
N SER A 215 -12.97 -15.21 5.68
CA SER A 215 -13.56 -15.06 4.37
C SER A 215 -14.38 -16.27 3.97
N PHE A 216 -15.55 -16.02 3.41
CA PHE A 216 -16.40 -17.02 2.80
C PHE A 216 -16.57 -16.69 1.32
N SER A 217 -16.24 -17.62 0.45
CA SER A 217 -16.26 -17.35 -0.98
C SER A 217 -16.80 -18.53 -1.78
N ASN A 218 -17.34 -18.20 -2.94
CA ASN A 218 -17.66 -19.11 -4.02
C ASN A 218 -17.21 -18.45 -5.36
N PRO A 219 -17.33 -19.08 -6.52
CA PRO A 219 -16.87 -18.50 -7.78
C PRO A 219 -17.45 -17.14 -8.18
N ASN A 220 -18.56 -16.72 -7.55
CA ASN A 220 -19.27 -15.48 -7.90
C ASN A 220 -19.49 -14.53 -6.71
N PHE A 221 -19.11 -14.92 -5.52
CA PHE A 221 -19.41 -14.14 -4.32
C PHE A 221 -18.34 -14.35 -3.26
N ARG A 222 -17.94 -13.27 -2.59
CA ARG A 222 -17.08 -13.27 -1.40
C ARG A 222 -17.61 -12.28 -0.38
N ILE A 223 -17.52 -12.68 0.89
CA ILE A 223 -17.66 -11.79 2.03
C ILE A 223 -16.51 -12.05 2.98
N SER A 224 -15.93 -10.98 3.52
CA SER A 224 -14.82 -11.04 4.46
C SER A 224 -15.07 -10.14 5.66
N PHE A 225 -14.64 -10.60 6.84
CA PHE A 225 -14.64 -9.86 8.09
C PHE A 225 -13.22 -9.80 8.61
N THR A 226 -12.72 -8.60 8.82
CA THR A 226 -11.37 -8.32 9.31
C THR A 226 -11.45 -7.61 10.64
N GLU A 227 -10.60 -7.98 11.58
CA GLU A 227 -10.30 -7.19 12.76
C GLU A 227 -8.80 -6.93 12.75
N MET A 228 -8.39 -5.69 12.97
CA MET A 228 -6.99 -5.27 13.01
C MET A 228 -6.75 -4.51 14.29
N ASN A 229 -5.75 -4.96 15.07
CA ASN A 229 -5.37 -4.39 16.34
C ASN A 229 -3.95 -3.85 16.29
N ASN A 230 -3.82 -2.56 16.46
CA ASN A 230 -2.54 -1.87 16.59
C ASN A 230 -2.15 -1.78 18.06
N ILE A 231 -1.16 -2.59 18.47
CA ILE A 231 -0.68 -2.70 19.84
C ILE A 231 0.57 -1.84 19.99
N TYR A 232 0.55 -0.93 20.96
CA TYR A 232 1.65 -0.02 21.24
C TYR A 232 1.93 0.06 22.74
N GLY A 233 3.11 0.53 23.11
CA GLY A 233 3.47 0.69 24.53
C GLY A 233 3.77 -0.62 25.26
N LYS A 234 3.64 -1.80 24.62
CA LYS A 234 3.96 -3.11 25.19
C LYS A 234 4.47 -4.09 24.15
N VAL A 235 5.16 -5.11 24.62
CA VAL A 235 5.51 -6.25 23.78
C VAL A 235 4.29 -7.15 23.58
N PRO A 236 3.98 -7.59 22.35
CA PRO A 236 2.89 -8.52 22.10
C PRO A 236 3.02 -9.82 22.91
N THR A 237 1.90 -10.30 23.40
CA THR A 237 1.79 -11.52 24.20
C THR A 237 1.27 -12.69 23.35
N PHE A 238 1.21 -13.87 23.93
CA PHE A 238 0.65 -15.05 23.24
C PHE A 238 -0.83 -14.85 22.87
N LEU A 239 -1.58 -14.07 23.63
CA LEU A 239 -2.97 -13.74 23.33
C LEU A 239 -3.11 -12.98 22.03
N ASP A 240 -2.15 -12.10 21.72
CA ASP A 240 -2.15 -11.29 20.52
C ASP A 240 -1.98 -12.13 19.22
N TRP A 241 -1.37 -13.32 19.37
CA TRP A 241 -1.20 -14.29 18.30
C TRP A 241 -2.36 -15.31 18.21
N THR A 242 -3.33 -15.23 19.13
CA THR A 242 -4.42 -16.22 19.16
C THR A 242 -5.38 -16.00 17.99
N PRO A 243 -5.59 -16.99 17.11
CA PRO A 243 -6.32 -16.79 15.86
C PRO A 243 -7.84 -16.58 16.02
N ILE A 244 -8.38 -16.81 17.20
CA ILE A 244 -9.83 -16.72 17.49
C ILE A 244 -10.17 -15.70 18.58
N ALA A 245 -9.18 -14.92 19.07
CA ALA A 245 -9.46 -13.85 19.99
C ALA A 245 -10.09 -12.68 19.22
N LEU A 246 -11.25 -12.22 19.68
CA LEU A 246 -11.77 -10.92 19.31
C LEU A 246 -11.06 -9.90 20.18
N TRP A 247 -10.35 -8.97 19.56
CA TRP A 247 -9.57 -7.97 20.29
C TRP A 247 -10.41 -6.81 20.76
N HIS A 248 -11.49 -6.50 20.06
CA HIS A 248 -12.42 -5.44 20.44
C HIS A 248 -12.93 -5.66 21.87
N ASN A 249 -12.81 -4.63 22.70
CA ASN A 249 -13.14 -4.65 24.15
C ASN A 249 -12.29 -5.59 25.03
N ASN A 250 -11.29 -6.27 24.50
CA ASN A 250 -10.40 -7.14 25.28
C ASN A 250 -9.08 -6.48 25.67
N TYR A 251 -8.82 -5.29 25.16
CA TYR A 251 -7.63 -4.49 25.46
C TYR A 251 -8.02 -3.20 26.19
N GLN A 252 -7.07 -2.68 26.96
CA GLN A 252 -7.19 -1.36 27.56
C GLN A 252 -6.92 -0.29 26.49
N ASP A 253 -7.66 0.81 26.55
CA ASP A 253 -7.61 1.91 25.56
C ASP A 253 -6.23 2.56 25.41
N ASP A 254 -5.38 2.42 26.43
CA ASP A 254 -4.05 3.06 26.52
C ASP A 254 -2.95 2.28 25.80
N CYS A 255 -3.20 1.11 25.25
CA CYS A 255 -2.17 0.31 24.58
C CYS A 255 -2.61 -0.36 23.29
N SER A 256 -3.81 -0.07 22.80
CA SER A 256 -4.30 -0.63 21.55
C SER A 256 -5.28 0.29 20.83
N ASN A 257 -5.34 0.12 19.51
CA ASN A 257 -6.36 0.69 18.66
C ASN A 257 -6.87 -0.40 17.71
N VAL A 258 -8.19 -0.55 17.57
CA VAL A 258 -8.81 -1.65 16.83
C VAL A 258 -9.65 -1.12 15.68
N ILE A 259 -9.40 -1.62 14.48
CA ILE A 259 -10.26 -1.44 13.29
C ILE A 259 -11.01 -2.73 13.00
N VAL A 260 -12.29 -2.60 12.69
CA VAL A 260 -13.12 -3.68 12.14
C VAL A 260 -13.49 -3.34 10.71
N ASP A 261 -13.38 -4.32 9.81
CA ASP A 261 -13.64 -4.13 8.38
C ASP A 261 -14.51 -5.27 7.83
N MET A 262 -15.48 -4.94 6.98
CA MET A 262 -16.30 -5.89 6.26
C MET A 262 -16.21 -5.58 4.77
N ALA A 263 -15.79 -6.55 3.98
CA ALA A 263 -15.74 -6.42 2.52
C ALA A 263 -16.64 -7.44 1.85
N ILE A 264 -17.27 -7.01 0.76
CA ILE A 264 -18.15 -7.85 -0.07
C ILE A 264 -17.76 -7.67 -1.54
N GLU A 265 -17.82 -8.76 -2.29
CA GLU A 265 -17.56 -8.77 -3.72
C GLU A 265 -18.49 -9.77 -4.40
N ALA A 266 -19.09 -9.37 -5.53
CA ALA A 266 -19.99 -10.22 -6.30
C ALA A 266 -19.75 -10.08 -7.81
N LYS A 267 -19.76 -11.21 -8.52
CA LYS A 267 -19.65 -11.28 -9.98
C LYS A 267 -21.00 -11.68 -10.58
N LEU A 268 -21.54 -10.83 -11.43
CA LEU A 268 -22.81 -11.00 -12.11
C LEU A 268 -22.56 -10.99 -13.62
N GLY A 269 -22.16 -12.13 -14.17
CA GLY A 269 -21.76 -12.24 -15.58
C GLY A 269 -20.49 -11.43 -15.86
N SER A 270 -20.60 -10.40 -16.70
CA SER A 270 -19.50 -9.48 -17.02
C SER A 270 -19.36 -8.30 -16.05
N VAL A 271 -20.24 -8.19 -15.07
CA VAL A 271 -20.23 -7.10 -14.09
C VAL A 271 -19.74 -7.63 -12.75
N ARG A 272 -18.84 -6.89 -12.12
CA ARG A 272 -18.34 -7.08 -10.76
C ARG A 272 -18.81 -5.92 -9.91
N LEU A 273 -19.40 -6.21 -8.76
CA LEU A 273 -19.81 -5.23 -7.76
C LEU A 273 -19.07 -5.50 -6.46
N PHE A 274 -18.68 -4.45 -5.78
CA PHE A 274 -17.96 -4.60 -4.50
C PHE A 274 -18.15 -3.41 -3.58
N GLY A 275 -17.83 -3.63 -2.30
CA GLY A 275 -17.83 -2.58 -1.29
C GLY A 275 -17.15 -3.01 -0.02
N THR A 276 -16.77 -2.03 0.78
CA THR A 276 -16.14 -2.21 2.08
C THR A 276 -16.73 -1.22 3.06
N LEU A 277 -16.93 -1.65 4.30
CA LEU A 277 -17.28 -0.80 5.43
C LEU A 277 -16.26 -1.05 6.55
N THR A 278 -15.60 0.02 6.99
CA THR A 278 -14.53 -0.03 7.98
C THR A 278 -14.88 0.89 9.16
N MET A 279 -14.67 0.43 10.38
CA MET A 279 -14.88 1.21 11.60
C MET A 279 -13.62 1.17 12.45
N ASP A 280 -13.08 2.33 12.78
CA ASP A 280 -12.00 2.55 13.74
C ASP A 280 -12.60 2.78 15.14
N ASP A 281 -13.61 3.64 15.22
CA ASP A 281 -14.40 3.90 16.44
C ASP A 281 -15.87 4.03 16.10
N PHE A 282 -16.71 3.53 17.00
CA PHE A 282 -18.15 3.73 16.96
C PHE A 282 -18.65 4.15 18.34
N ARG A 283 -19.06 5.41 18.43
CA ARG A 283 -19.59 5.96 19.68
C ARG A 283 -21.07 5.69 19.82
N LEU A 284 -21.45 5.01 20.88
CA LEU A 284 -22.85 4.91 21.31
C LEU A 284 -23.29 6.21 22.02
N ALA A 285 -24.57 6.56 21.90
CA ALA A 285 -25.11 7.82 22.44
C ALA A 285 -24.96 7.97 23.96
N GLU A 286 -24.79 6.88 24.68
CA GLU A 286 -24.68 6.82 26.15
C GLU A 286 -23.22 6.81 26.64
N GLU A 287 -22.25 6.73 25.73
CA GLU A 287 -20.83 6.70 26.11
C GLU A 287 -20.29 8.11 26.40
N PRO A 288 -19.42 8.25 27.40
CA PRO A 288 -18.71 9.51 27.63
C PRO A 288 -17.89 9.93 26.43
N ASN A 289 -17.64 11.23 26.30
CA ASN A 289 -17.00 11.88 25.13
C ASN A 289 -15.51 11.52 24.91
N THR A 290 -15.14 10.25 24.85
CA THR A 290 -13.75 9.86 24.72
C THR A 290 -13.28 9.85 23.26
N ASN A 291 -13.95 9.10 22.39
CA ASN A 291 -13.55 8.99 21.00
C ASN A 291 -14.72 9.32 20.04
N PRO A 292 -14.49 10.12 19.01
CA PRO A 292 -15.50 10.39 18.00
C PRO A 292 -15.70 9.16 17.10
N THR A 293 -16.90 9.01 16.54
CA THR A 293 -17.16 7.99 15.51
C THR A 293 -16.20 8.16 14.34
N ALA A 294 -15.53 7.08 13.94
CA ALA A 294 -14.55 7.04 12.86
C ALA A 294 -14.83 5.86 11.92
N ILE A 295 -15.33 6.16 10.72
CA ILE A 295 -15.74 5.18 9.74
C ILE A 295 -15.17 5.47 8.36
N GLY A 296 -14.93 4.39 7.61
CA GLY A 296 -14.55 4.44 6.22
C GLY A 296 -15.46 3.54 5.39
N ALA A 297 -15.67 3.85 4.13
CA ALA A 297 -16.44 3.02 3.22
C ALA A 297 -15.87 3.10 1.80
N SER A 298 -16.00 2.00 1.06
CA SER A 298 -15.80 2.01 -0.38
C SER A 298 -16.93 1.27 -1.09
N ALA A 299 -17.21 1.64 -2.33
CA ALA A 299 -18.11 0.94 -3.21
C ALA A 299 -17.64 1.05 -4.65
N GLY A 300 -17.80 0.00 -5.43
CA GLY A 300 -17.40 0.05 -6.83
C GLY A 300 -18.16 -0.94 -7.70
N ALA A 301 -18.12 -0.62 -8.99
CA ALA A 301 -18.64 -1.46 -10.05
C ALA A 301 -17.61 -1.51 -11.18
N GLU A 302 -17.42 -2.68 -11.76
CA GLU A 302 -16.58 -2.92 -12.90
C GLU A 302 -17.38 -3.71 -13.94
N TRP A 303 -17.29 -3.31 -15.18
CA TRP A 303 -17.92 -3.97 -16.30
C TRP A 303 -16.88 -4.33 -17.36
N ASN A 304 -16.70 -5.62 -17.61
CA ASN A 304 -15.96 -6.11 -18.75
C ASN A 304 -16.84 -5.98 -20.00
N VAL A 305 -16.65 -4.87 -20.72
CA VAL A 305 -17.46 -4.48 -21.89
C VAL A 305 -17.15 -5.36 -23.09
N ILE A 306 -15.85 -5.64 -23.30
CA ILE A 306 -15.35 -6.49 -24.39
C ILE A 306 -14.29 -7.41 -23.77
N SER A 307 -14.55 -8.71 -23.79
CA SER A 307 -13.57 -9.69 -23.32
C SER A 307 -12.40 -9.78 -24.31
N GLY A 308 -11.21 -9.95 -23.79
CA GLY A 308 -9.98 -10.03 -24.58
C GLY A 308 -8.91 -10.83 -23.85
N ASN A 309 -7.71 -10.83 -24.42
CA ASN A 309 -6.56 -11.45 -23.77
C ASN A 309 -5.98 -10.48 -22.74
N PRO A 310 -5.54 -10.98 -21.56
CA PRO A 310 -4.85 -10.16 -20.57
C PRO A 310 -3.51 -9.66 -21.12
N PHE A 311 -3.07 -8.53 -20.56
CA PHE A 311 -1.73 -8.03 -20.80
C PHE A 311 -0.70 -8.99 -20.19
N LEU A 312 0.26 -9.43 -21.01
CA LEU A 312 1.31 -10.35 -20.59
C LEU A 312 2.65 -9.66 -20.30
N GLY A 313 2.66 -8.33 -20.35
CA GLY A 313 3.85 -7.55 -20.02
C GLY A 313 4.28 -7.75 -18.58
N LYS A 314 5.59 -7.77 -18.36
CA LYS A 314 6.15 -7.88 -17.02
C LYS A 314 5.81 -6.62 -16.21
N GLU A 315 5.22 -6.80 -15.07
CA GLU A 315 5.04 -5.72 -14.11
C GLU A 315 6.38 -5.46 -13.40
N PHE A 316 6.92 -4.25 -13.53
CA PHE A 316 8.18 -3.83 -12.89
C PHE A 316 7.98 -3.18 -11.53
N SER A 317 6.75 -3.10 -11.09
CA SER A 317 6.38 -2.64 -9.75
C SER A 317 6.61 -3.74 -8.72
N ASN A 318 6.99 -3.35 -7.50
CA ASN A 318 7.06 -4.27 -6.37
C ASN A 318 5.69 -4.85 -5.99
N SER A 319 4.60 -4.27 -6.49
CA SER A 319 3.24 -4.75 -6.29
C SER A 319 2.97 -6.14 -6.91
N ARG A 320 3.78 -6.58 -7.85
CA ARG A 320 3.71 -7.96 -8.39
C ARG A 320 4.01 -9.03 -7.33
N TYR A 321 4.74 -8.65 -6.27
CA TYR A 321 5.08 -9.55 -5.17
C TYR A 321 4.16 -9.38 -3.95
N ALA A 322 3.17 -8.48 -4.04
CA ALA A 322 2.25 -8.22 -2.94
C ALA A 322 1.35 -9.44 -2.65
N ILE A 323 1.03 -9.64 -1.38
CA ILE A 323 -0.06 -10.53 -1.00
C ILE A 323 -1.36 -9.78 -1.29
N LYS A 324 -2.14 -10.29 -2.24
CA LYS A 324 -3.42 -9.70 -2.67
C LYS A 324 -4.52 -10.74 -2.63
N ASP A 325 -5.74 -10.26 -2.41
CA ASP A 325 -6.91 -11.10 -2.58
C ASP A 325 -7.05 -11.57 -4.03
N GLU A 326 -7.48 -12.82 -4.22
CA GLU A 326 -8.01 -13.23 -5.51
C GLU A 326 -9.19 -12.32 -5.85
N SER A 327 -9.12 -11.62 -6.96
CA SER A 327 -10.18 -10.72 -7.42
C SER A 327 -11.08 -11.40 -8.43
N PHE A 328 -12.37 -11.05 -8.45
CA PHE A 328 -13.29 -11.42 -9.54
C PHE A 328 -13.15 -10.53 -10.76
N HIS A 329 -12.16 -9.64 -10.77
CA HIS A 329 -11.78 -8.89 -11.96
C HIS A 329 -11.53 -9.83 -13.16
N VAL A 330 -12.05 -9.45 -14.31
CA VAL A 330 -11.82 -10.17 -15.58
C VAL A 330 -10.72 -9.42 -16.35
N PRO A 331 -9.49 -9.92 -16.37
CA PRO A 331 -8.41 -9.26 -17.08
C PRO A 331 -8.61 -9.36 -18.60
N GLY A 332 -8.08 -8.38 -19.32
CA GLY A 332 -8.09 -8.33 -20.78
C GLY A 332 -9.33 -7.70 -21.40
N GLY A 333 -9.15 -7.22 -22.65
CA GLY A 333 -10.18 -6.52 -23.38
C GLY A 333 -10.46 -5.12 -22.84
N LEU A 334 -11.71 -4.68 -22.94
CA LEU A 334 -12.16 -3.35 -22.52
C LEU A 334 -12.94 -3.44 -21.20
N ASN A 335 -12.43 -2.81 -20.16
CA ASN A 335 -13.02 -2.73 -18.83
C ASN A 335 -13.35 -1.28 -18.50
N LEU A 336 -14.55 -1.05 -17.98
CA LEU A 336 -15.00 0.22 -17.41
C LEU A 336 -15.24 0.02 -15.92
N SER A 337 -14.64 0.85 -15.06
CA SER A 337 -14.87 0.78 -13.61
C SER A 337 -15.14 2.15 -13.02
N TYR A 338 -15.94 2.15 -11.96
CA TYR A 338 -16.14 3.29 -11.10
C TYR A 338 -16.00 2.86 -9.64
N GLU A 339 -15.27 3.67 -8.88
CA GLU A 339 -15.04 3.45 -7.45
C GLU A 339 -15.29 4.72 -6.66
N PHE A 340 -15.89 4.55 -5.51
CA PHE A 340 -16.14 5.58 -4.52
C PHE A 340 -15.48 5.19 -3.20
N TYR A 341 -14.83 6.16 -2.54
CA TYR A 341 -14.23 6.02 -1.22
C TYR A 341 -14.63 7.19 -0.35
N TYR A 342 -14.92 6.89 0.89
CA TYR A 342 -15.20 7.84 1.94
C TYR A 342 -14.37 7.46 3.18
N CYS A 343 -13.70 8.44 3.77
CA CYS A 343 -12.95 8.30 4.99
C CYS A 343 -13.28 9.47 5.91
N SER A 344 -13.88 9.17 7.07
CA SER A 344 -14.35 10.18 8.01
C SER A 344 -13.19 10.94 8.65
N THR A 345 -13.49 12.04 9.32
CA THR A 345 -12.52 12.99 9.88
C THR A 345 -11.48 12.35 10.80
N TYR A 346 -11.87 11.40 11.63
CA TYR A 346 -11.00 10.85 12.68
C TYR A 346 -10.49 9.44 12.36
N MET A 347 -10.82 8.89 11.20
CA MET A 347 -10.36 7.58 10.78
C MET A 347 -8.83 7.48 10.82
N TYR A 348 -8.29 6.37 11.30
CA TYR A 348 -6.85 6.09 11.46
C TYR A 348 -6.13 6.93 12.50
N ASN A 349 -6.77 7.89 13.14
CA ASN A 349 -6.12 8.87 14.03
C ASN A 349 -6.27 8.50 15.50
N ARG A 350 -5.28 8.89 16.31
CA ARG A 350 -5.25 8.79 17.78
C ARG A 350 -4.42 9.91 18.37
N ALA A 351 -4.62 10.16 19.67
CA ALA A 351 -3.83 11.14 20.41
C ALA A 351 -2.33 10.79 20.46
N VAL A 352 -2.02 9.51 20.53
CA VAL A 352 -0.65 8.99 20.53
C VAL A 352 -0.29 8.52 19.11
N SER A 353 0.84 8.98 18.56
CA SER A 353 1.27 8.60 17.21
C SER A 353 1.35 7.07 17.05
N ALA A 354 1.85 6.36 18.04
CA ALA A 354 1.90 4.89 18.03
C ALA A 354 0.52 4.22 17.97
N GLY A 355 -0.56 4.91 18.30
CA GLY A 355 -1.93 4.42 18.20
C GLY A 355 -2.57 4.62 16.82
N LYS A 356 -1.96 5.42 15.95
CA LYS A 356 -2.48 5.68 14.62
C LYS A 356 -2.27 4.47 13.70
N PHE A 357 -3.18 4.27 12.73
CA PHE A 357 -3.02 3.24 11.69
C PHE A 357 -2.17 3.74 10.52
N THR A 358 -0.93 4.06 10.85
CA THR A 358 0.10 4.52 9.92
C THR A 358 1.35 3.65 10.07
N SER A 359 2.16 3.57 9.03
CA SER A 359 3.50 2.98 9.08
C SER A 359 4.55 4.07 9.06
N ASP A 360 5.68 3.78 9.70
CA ASP A 360 6.84 4.64 9.71
C ASP A 360 7.68 4.50 8.45
N PHE A 361 8.56 5.45 8.31
CA PHE A 361 9.57 5.45 7.29
C PHE A 361 10.89 5.99 7.85
N GLN A 362 11.96 5.23 7.65
CA GLN A 362 13.32 5.63 8.02
C GLN A 362 14.25 5.49 6.83
N ILE A 363 14.98 6.53 6.53
CA ILE A 363 16.06 6.48 5.55
C ILE A 363 17.35 7.07 6.10
N ASN A 364 18.47 6.59 5.53
CA ASN A 364 19.75 7.23 5.63
C ASN A 364 20.04 7.94 4.31
N SER A 365 20.19 9.26 4.34
CA SER A 365 20.43 10.05 3.14
C SER A 365 21.82 10.66 3.17
N ASN A 366 22.46 10.78 2.01
CA ASN A 366 23.70 11.54 1.83
C ASN A 366 23.43 12.99 1.41
N VAL A 367 22.22 13.31 0.99
CA VAL A 367 21.79 14.64 0.50
C VAL A 367 20.96 15.36 1.54
N GLY A 368 20.12 14.60 2.25
CA GLY A 368 19.26 15.04 3.34
C GLY A 368 19.89 14.89 4.72
N PRO A 369 19.06 14.86 5.78
CA PRO A 369 19.53 14.48 7.11
C PRO A 369 20.13 13.08 7.05
N LYS A 370 21.24 12.88 7.73
CA LYS A 370 21.93 11.56 7.76
C LYS A 370 21.00 10.43 8.19
N LYS A 371 20.09 10.71 9.10
CA LYS A 371 18.97 9.85 9.48
C LYS A 371 17.72 10.70 9.41
N PHE A 372 16.74 10.25 8.67
CA PHE A 372 15.42 10.84 8.62
C PHE A 372 14.40 9.77 9.03
N TYR A 373 13.47 10.16 9.85
CA TYR A 373 12.40 9.31 10.36
C TYR A 373 11.09 10.07 10.32
N ASP A 374 10.06 9.43 9.76
CA ASP A 374 8.69 9.91 9.77
C ASP A 374 7.81 8.77 10.28
N ASP A 375 7.15 8.96 11.40
CA ASP A 375 6.36 7.94 12.07
C ASP A 375 4.91 7.82 11.55
N ASP A 376 4.49 8.76 10.71
CA ASP A 376 3.18 8.80 10.08
C ASP A 376 3.29 8.93 8.55
N ALA A 377 4.29 8.28 7.95
CA ALA A 377 4.60 8.44 6.53
C ALA A 377 3.52 7.88 5.60
N PHE A 378 2.92 6.74 5.94
CA PHE A 378 1.95 6.05 5.08
C PHE A 378 0.76 5.58 5.88
N PHE A 379 -0.44 5.66 5.30
CA PHE A 379 -1.62 5.00 5.87
C PHE A 379 -1.56 3.49 5.61
N LEU A 380 -1.93 2.70 6.60
CA LEU A 380 -2.08 1.24 6.42
C LEU A 380 -3.24 0.91 5.51
N GLY A 381 -4.30 1.70 5.55
CA GLY A 381 -5.50 1.56 4.75
C GLY A 381 -5.54 2.52 3.56
N PHE A 382 -6.60 3.31 3.50
CA PHE A 382 -6.89 4.18 2.36
C PHE A 382 -5.82 5.26 2.11
N LYS A 383 -5.30 5.30 0.90
CA LYS A 383 -4.17 6.16 0.49
C LYS A 383 -4.35 7.64 0.82
N TYR A 384 -5.57 8.17 0.69
CA TYR A 384 -5.82 9.60 0.91
C TYR A 384 -6.17 9.95 2.37
N GLY A 385 -6.27 8.94 3.24
CA GLY A 385 -6.40 9.11 4.69
C GLY A 385 -7.71 9.74 5.15
N PRO A 386 -7.71 10.24 6.41
CA PRO A 386 -8.89 10.79 7.05
C PRO A 386 -9.39 12.08 6.40
N GLY A 387 -10.68 12.39 6.60
CA GLY A 387 -11.32 13.60 6.10
C GLY A 387 -11.34 13.69 4.57
N SER A 388 -11.55 12.58 3.87
CA SER A 388 -11.49 12.55 2.41
C SER A 388 -12.66 11.81 1.76
N ILE A 389 -13.03 12.27 0.56
CA ILE A 389 -13.92 11.60 -0.38
C ILE A 389 -13.19 11.50 -1.71
N PHE A 390 -13.20 10.31 -2.29
CA PHE A 390 -12.51 10.06 -3.56
C PHE A 390 -13.40 9.29 -4.52
N HIS A 391 -13.45 9.76 -5.76
CA HIS A 391 -14.11 9.11 -6.88
C HIS A 391 -13.09 8.76 -7.93
N LEU A 392 -13.15 7.56 -8.48
CA LEU A 392 -12.28 7.09 -9.55
C LEU A 392 -13.12 6.46 -10.65
N LEU A 393 -13.02 7.01 -11.86
CA LEU A 393 -13.54 6.42 -13.08
C LEU A 393 -12.36 5.94 -13.91
N SER A 394 -12.36 4.69 -14.34
CA SER A 394 -11.29 4.12 -15.14
C SER A 394 -11.85 3.39 -16.36
N LEU A 395 -11.19 3.57 -17.49
CA LEU A 395 -11.43 2.82 -18.73
C LEU A 395 -10.10 2.20 -19.14
N SER A 396 -10.02 0.88 -19.07
CA SER A 396 -8.81 0.11 -19.35
C SER A 396 -9.02 -0.77 -20.57
N TYR A 397 -8.07 -0.74 -21.49
CA TYR A 397 -8.00 -1.71 -22.59
C TYR A 397 -6.69 -2.49 -22.50
N GLU A 398 -6.80 -3.80 -22.49
CA GLU A 398 -5.68 -4.72 -22.44
C GLU A 398 -5.66 -5.68 -23.61
N SER A 399 -4.48 -5.85 -24.19
CA SER A 399 -4.14 -6.94 -25.10
C SER A 399 -2.85 -7.62 -24.62
N THR A 400 -2.40 -8.67 -25.28
CA THR A 400 -1.21 -9.42 -24.86
C THR A 400 0.05 -8.57 -24.78
N GLU A 401 0.20 -7.55 -25.62
CA GLU A 401 1.43 -6.75 -25.72
C GLU A 401 1.29 -5.32 -25.20
N TYR A 402 0.09 -4.79 -25.08
CA TYR A 402 -0.12 -3.42 -24.63
C TYR A 402 -1.34 -3.26 -23.76
N LYS A 403 -1.25 -2.24 -22.91
CA LYS A 403 -2.31 -1.80 -21.99
C LYS A 403 -2.46 -0.30 -22.10
N ILE A 404 -3.70 0.17 -22.12
CA ILE A 404 -4.04 1.58 -22.12
C ILE A 404 -5.07 1.82 -21.00
N ASP A 405 -4.77 2.72 -20.08
CA ASP A 405 -5.66 3.12 -19.01
C ASP A 405 -5.99 4.61 -19.14
N PHE A 406 -7.28 4.95 -19.14
CA PHE A 406 -7.76 6.31 -18.94
C PHE A 406 -8.37 6.39 -17.54
N LYS A 407 -7.96 7.41 -16.78
CA LYS A 407 -8.43 7.63 -15.41
C LYS A 407 -8.90 9.04 -15.24
N ALA A 408 -10.05 9.20 -14.58
CA ALA A 408 -10.52 10.49 -14.08
C ALA A 408 -10.87 10.34 -12.61
N SER A 409 -10.34 11.22 -11.77
CA SER A 409 -10.59 11.15 -10.34
C SER A 409 -10.97 12.53 -9.79
N LEU A 410 -11.80 12.51 -8.75
CA LEU A 410 -12.18 13.68 -7.97
C LEU A 410 -11.88 13.41 -6.50
N LEU A 411 -10.95 14.15 -5.93
CA LEU A 411 -10.60 14.12 -4.52
C LEU A 411 -11.16 15.34 -3.83
N GLN A 412 -11.92 15.14 -2.76
CA GLN A 412 -12.31 16.19 -1.82
C GLN A 412 -11.64 15.89 -0.49
N ARG A 413 -10.94 16.85 0.06
CA ARG A 413 -10.18 16.69 1.31
C ARG A 413 -10.45 17.88 2.23
N GLY A 414 -10.81 17.60 3.48
CA GLY A 414 -10.95 18.62 4.50
C GLY A 414 -9.60 19.12 5.03
N SER A 415 -9.64 20.17 5.82
CA SER A 415 -8.42 20.80 6.39
C SER A 415 -7.89 20.10 7.66
N TYR A 416 -8.55 19.06 8.14
CA TYR A 416 -8.07 18.23 9.25
C TYR A 416 -7.53 16.90 8.71
N TYR A 417 -6.33 16.51 9.10
CA TYR A 417 -5.64 15.30 8.64
C TYR A 417 -4.84 14.66 9.77
N ILE A 418 -4.11 13.60 9.48
CA ILE A 418 -3.45 12.73 10.46
C ILE A 418 -2.48 13.45 11.40
N ASP A 419 -1.85 14.54 10.95
CA ASP A 419 -0.93 15.35 11.75
C ASP A 419 -1.65 16.45 12.57
N SER A 420 -2.97 16.59 12.42
CA SER A 420 -3.76 17.54 13.21
C SER A 420 -3.90 17.06 14.66
N PRO A 421 -3.97 17.97 15.63
CA PRO A 421 -4.15 17.59 17.04
C PRO A 421 -5.40 16.74 17.27
N TYR A 422 -5.29 15.71 18.10
CA TYR A 422 -6.35 14.79 18.46
C TYR A 422 -6.69 14.97 19.95
N ASP A 423 -7.04 16.19 20.34
CA ASP A 423 -7.45 16.55 21.70
C ASP A 423 -8.95 16.84 21.79
N ASP A 424 -9.47 17.07 22.99
CA ASP A 424 -10.90 17.29 23.21
C ASP A 424 -11.43 18.55 22.54
N GLU A 425 -10.60 19.58 22.37
CA GLU A 425 -10.96 20.80 21.65
C GLU A 425 -11.21 20.49 20.18
N TYR A 426 -10.30 19.79 19.52
CA TYR A 426 -10.44 19.41 18.11
C TYR A 426 -11.53 18.37 17.90
N LYS A 427 -11.67 17.36 18.80
CA LYS A 427 -12.74 16.36 18.71
C LYS A 427 -14.14 16.97 18.83
N SER A 428 -14.28 18.11 19.50
CA SER A 428 -15.55 18.84 19.60
C SER A 428 -15.81 19.81 18.44
N LYS A 429 -14.76 20.17 17.68
CA LYS A 429 -14.82 21.20 16.63
C LYS A 429 -15.43 20.71 15.33
N TYR A 430 -15.21 19.46 14.96
CA TYR A 430 -15.62 18.93 13.68
C TYR A 430 -16.66 17.82 13.83
N ASP A 431 -17.66 17.83 12.94
CA ASP A 431 -18.57 16.71 12.79
C ASP A 431 -17.78 15.49 12.29
N PRO A 432 -17.76 14.36 13.01
CA PRO A 432 -16.95 13.20 12.65
C PRO A 432 -17.32 12.60 11.29
N LEU A 433 -18.54 12.80 10.82
CA LEU A 433 -19.05 12.21 9.58
C LEU A 433 -19.04 13.17 8.38
N ARG A 434 -18.54 14.40 8.56
CA ARG A 434 -18.41 15.37 7.47
C ARG A 434 -16.95 15.67 7.16
N LEU A 435 -16.68 16.19 5.97
CA LEU A 435 -15.35 16.71 5.68
C LEU A 435 -15.07 17.91 6.60
N PRO A 436 -13.92 17.91 7.29
CA PRO A 436 -13.62 18.89 8.34
C PRO A 436 -13.10 20.21 7.74
N GLY A 437 -13.62 21.32 8.23
CA GLY A 437 -13.13 22.66 7.89
C GLY A 437 -13.28 23.04 6.42
N ASP A 438 -12.29 23.74 5.88
CA ASP A 438 -12.25 24.13 4.47
C ASP A 438 -11.94 22.90 3.60
N VAL A 439 -12.72 22.71 2.56
CA VAL A 439 -12.61 21.55 1.67
C VAL A 439 -11.91 21.94 0.38
N THR A 440 -10.78 21.29 0.12
CA THR A 440 -10.10 21.37 -1.18
C THR A 440 -10.66 20.31 -2.12
N THR A 441 -10.97 20.69 -3.35
CA THR A 441 -11.50 19.81 -4.39
C THR A 441 -10.55 19.73 -5.56
N VAL A 442 -10.06 18.54 -5.87
CA VAL A 442 -9.04 18.27 -6.89
C VAL A 442 -9.57 17.32 -7.94
N LEU A 443 -9.54 17.74 -9.19
CA LEU A 443 -9.85 16.92 -10.36
C LEU A 443 -8.54 16.49 -11.03
N SER A 444 -8.37 15.19 -11.27
CA SER A 444 -7.25 14.66 -12.04
C SER A 444 -7.76 13.83 -13.21
N ILE A 445 -7.15 14.02 -14.38
CA ILE A 445 -7.42 13.24 -15.60
C ILE A 445 -6.09 12.78 -16.14
N GLY A 446 -5.98 11.49 -16.45
CA GLY A 446 -4.74 10.90 -16.94
C GLY A 446 -4.93 9.74 -17.89
N SER A 447 -3.87 9.39 -18.55
CA SER A 447 -3.77 8.20 -19.40
C SER A 447 -2.41 7.55 -19.23
N ASP A 448 -2.42 6.24 -19.00
CA ASP A 448 -1.23 5.41 -18.93
C ASP A 448 -1.23 4.48 -20.15
N PHE A 449 -0.09 4.36 -20.79
CA PHE A 449 0.17 3.45 -21.89
C PHE A 449 1.37 2.57 -21.55
N SER A 450 1.22 1.27 -21.61
CA SER A 450 2.29 0.29 -21.47
C SER A 450 2.35 -0.56 -22.73
N TYR A 451 3.55 -0.73 -23.28
CA TYR A 451 3.83 -1.61 -24.38
C TYR A 451 4.96 -2.55 -23.99
N TYR A 452 4.71 -3.84 -24.07
CA TYR A 452 5.67 -4.88 -23.71
C TYR A 452 5.61 -6.03 -24.71
N PRO A 453 6.30 -5.91 -25.85
CA PRO A 453 6.40 -6.99 -26.79
C PRO A 453 7.21 -8.15 -26.19
N GLN A 454 7.05 -9.33 -26.74
CA GLN A 454 7.87 -10.48 -26.34
C GLN A 454 9.35 -10.13 -26.50
N GLY A 455 10.20 -10.49 -25.51
CA GLY A 455 11.64 -10.29 -25.57
C GLY A 455 12.25 -9.40 -24.50
N GLY A 456 11.53 -9.12 -23.43
CA GLY A 456 12.09 -8.51 -22.21
C GLY A 456 12.31 -6.98 -22.27
N ILE A 457 11.85 -6.31 -23.32
CA ILE A 457 11.94 -4.84 -23.47
C ILE A 457 10.53 -4.27 -23.47
N GLY A 458 10.29 -3.25 -22.67
CA GLY A 458 9.01 -2.56 -22.58
C GLY A 458 9.14 -1.05 -22.52
N MET A 459 8.01 -0.37 -22.70
CA MET A 459 7.90 1.07 -22.62
C MET A 459 6.63 1.45 -21.86
N ASP A 460 6.74 2.45 -20.99
CA ASP A 460 5.59 3.08 -20.35
C ASP A 460 5.59 4.57 -20.64
N VAL A 461 4.39 5.09 -20.89
CA VAL A 461 4.15 6.53 -20.99
C VAL A 461 2.93 6.86 -20.16
N SER A 462 3.03 7.86 -19.29
CA SER A 462 1.91 8.36 -18.50
C SER A 462 1.81 9.87 -18.67
N VAL A 463 0.58 10.35 -18.84
CA VAL A 463 0.25 11.77 -18.93
C VAL A 463 -0.90 12.05 -17.98
N SER A 464 -0.77 13.06 -17.15
CA SER A 464 -1.87 13.50 -16.30
C SER A 464 -1.94 15.02 -16.17
N TYR A 465 -3.15 15.50 -15.99
CA TYR A 465 -3.45 16.87 -15.65
C TYR A 465 -4.28 16.87 -14.37
N THR A 466 -3.82 17.61 -13.37
CA THR A 466 -4.49 17.80 -12.09
C THR A 466 -4.86 19.26 -11.92
N ARG A 467 -6.10 19.55 -11.51
CA ARG A 467 -6.60 20.89 -11.24
C ARG A 467 -7.22 20.96 -9.85
N ASP A 468 -6.73 21.87 -9.05
CA ASP A 468 -7.40 22.31 -7.82
C ASP A 468 -8.53 23.28 -8.20
N LEU A 469 -9.77 22.79 -8.03
CA LEU A 469 -10.97 23.57 -8.35
C LEU A 469 -11.28 24.63 -7.27
N THR A 470 -10.68 24.50 -6.09
CA THR A 470 -10.88 25.42 -4.97
C THR A 470 -10.00 26.66 -5.12
N HIS A 471 -8.73 26.49 -5.53
CA HIS A 471 -7.75 27.56 -5.63
C HIS A 471 -7.41 27.95 -7.09
N ASP A 472 -8.11 27.37 -8.06
CA ASP A 472 -7.95 27.62 -9.50
C ASP A 472 -6.51 27.46 -10.00
N SER A 473 -5.86 26.41 -9.59
CA SER A 473 -4.50 26.08 -10.02
C SER A 473 -4.43 24.70 -10.66
N GLY A 474 -3.40 24.45 -11.45
CA GLY A 474 -3.29 23.17 -12.14
C GLY A 474 -1.85 22.76 -12.39
N ALA A 475 -1.65 21.46 -12.54
CA ALA A 475 -0.38 20.83 -12.82
C ALA A 475 -0.51 19.81 -13.95
N PHE A 476 0.55 19.71 -14.72
CA PHE A 476 0.69 18.71 -15.77
C PHE A 476 1.89 17.81 -15.43
N LYS A 477 1.68 16.50 -15.49
CA LYS A 477 2.74 15.51 -15.31
C LYS A 477 2.88 14.65 -16.56
N LEU A 478 4.11 14.39 -16.95
CA LEU A 478 4.47 13.45 -18.01
C LEU A 478 5.52 12.49 -17.46
N TYR A 479 5.34 11.22 -17.72
CA TYR A 479 6.33 10.17 -17.49
C TYR A 479 6.57 9.42 -18.80
N ALA A 480 7.81 9.13 -19.12
CA ALA A 480 8.19 8.24 -20.19
C ALA A 480 9.34 7.34 -19.73
N GLY A 481 9.14 6.04 -19.78
CA GLY A 481 10.10 5.06 -19.30
C GLY A 481 10.33 3.93 -20.28
N VAL A 482 11.56 3.39 -20.28
CA VAL A 482 11.94 2.16 -20.97
C VAL A 482 12.37 1.14 -19.92
N LYS A 483 11.88 -0.07 -20.05
CA LYS A 483 12.12 -1.19 -19.15
C LYS A 483 12.80 -2.32 -19.88
N ILE A 484 13.80 -2.95 -19.26
CA ILE A 484 14.54 -4.07 -19.83
C ILE A 484 14.70 -5.14 -18.74
N ALA A 485 14.07 -6.30 -18.94
CA ALA A 485 14.26 -7.50 -18.14
C ALA A 485 15.33 -8.37 -18.80
N ILE A 486 16.57 -8.28 -18.35
CA ILE A 486 17.70 -8.97 -19.00
C ILE A 486 17.56 -10.49 -18.90
N ALA A 487 17.10 -11.01 -17.77
CA ALA A 487 16.90 -12.44 -17.60
C ALA A 487 15.89 -13.01 -18.62
N ASP A 488 14.80 -12.29 -18.87
CA ASP A 488 13.80 -12.68 -19.85
C ASP A 488 14.35 -12.58 -21.28
N TYR A 489 15.16 -11.54 -21.57
CA TYR A 489 15.81 -11.37 -22.87
C TYR A 489 16.80 -12.50 -23.20
N LEU A 490 17.54 -13.00 -22.21
CA LEU A 490 18.52 -14.07 -22.40
C LEU A 490 17.89 -15.48 -22.43
N SER A 491 16.62 -15.61 -22.03
CA SER A 491 15.89 -16.89 -22.05
C SER A 491 15.21 -17.20 -23.39
N HIS A 492 15.15 -16.23 -24.28
CA HIS A 492 14.66 -16.30 -25.66
C HIS A 492 15.83 -16.34 -26.66
#